data_ff92c8731a364122bfe45fe9075e7a55
#
_entry.id   ff92c8731a364122bfe45fe9075e7a55
#
_cell.length_a   1.000
_cell.length_b   1.000
_cell.length_c   1.000
_cell.angle_alpha   90.00
_cell.angle_beta   90.00
_cell.angle_gamma   90.00
#
_symmetry.space_group_name_H-M   'P 1'
#
loop_
_entity.id
_entity.type
_entity.pdbx_description
1 polymer ?
#
loop_
_entity_poly.entity_id
_entity_poly.type
_entity_poly.pdbx_seq_one_letter_code
_entity_poly.pdbx_strand_id
1 'polypeptide(L)'
;MQSIRFGFWSLASCCVALFAAGCSKPAPTKADKVRIAYFPNITHAAALHAAATGGFQKSVGGAIKVEERVFTAGPAEVEALFASEVDFGYIGPGPAINGYLKSNGQALEIIDVAASGGASLIAAKGRSIKSVNDLAGKRVAVPQTGGTQDISLRHALKAIGLAGKDKGGTVDIVQYAPADVLDLFRRGELDAAWLPEPWVSRIIKDAGATLVTDERTLWPKGKFATAVVIVRKDFAKANPDIVAKLLTAHRASVDAINADKKSAGSVISKQIAKLSQGKTLSADILDASFSRTDITYEALDESVLTFADWAKDLGYLKKGRDGFGGLIQHGNR
;
A
#
# COMPACT_ATOMS: atom_id res chain seq x y z
N MET A 1 7.17 -44.40 -85.53
CA MET A 1 8.49 -43.73 -85.72
C MET A 1 8.61 -42.62 -84.74
N GLN A 2 9.66 -42.55 -84.08
CA GLN A 2 10.16 -41.61 -83.01
C GLN A 2 10.04 -42.11 -81.59
N SER A 3 11.18 -42.42 -81.07
CA SER A 3 11.55 -42.92 -79.75
C SER A 3 11.49 -41.83 -78.73
N ILE A 4 10.91 -42.16 -77.52
CA ILE A 4 10.93 -41.30 -76.35
C ILE A 4 11.96 -41.88 -75.36
N ARG A 5 12.98 -41.07 -75.08
CA ARG A 5 14.02 -41.36 -74.06
C ARG A 5 13.49 -40.96 -72.68
N PHE A 6 13.49 -41.89 -71.71
CA PHE A 6 13.29 -41.64 -70.30
C PHE A 6 14.56 -41.10 -69.67
N GLY A 7 14.48 -39.92 -69.09
CA GLY A 7 15.55 -39.37 -68.28
C GLY A 7 15.29 -39.70 -66.81
N PHE A 8 16.27 -40.32 -66.15
CA PHE A 8 16.31 -40.57 -64.67
C PHE A 8 16.59 -39.26 -63.97
N TRP A 9 15.70 -38.84 -63.04
CA TRP A 9 15.97 -37.78 -62.12
C TRP A 9 16.27 -38.39 -60.73
N SER A 10 17.50 -38.13 -60.26
CA SER A 10 17.97 -38.46 -58.88
C SER A 10 17.31 -37.60 -57.87
N LEU A 11 16.61 -38.20 -56.90
CA LEU A 11 16.14 -37.51 -55.69
C LEU A 11 17.32 -37.29 -54.72
N ALA A 12 17.77 -36.04 -54.59
CA ALA A 12 18.66 -35.64 -53.52
C ALA A 12 17.82 -35.39 -52.24
N SER A 13 18.02 -36.27 -51.26
CA SER A 13 17.39 -36.17 -49.92
C SER A 13 18.06 -35.08 -49.14
N CYS A 14 17.37 -33.94 -48.96
CA CYS A 14 17.84 -32.82 -48.14
C CYS A 14 17.39 -33.03 -46.69
N CYS A 15 18.29 -33.52 -45.82
CA CYS A 15 18.08 -33.57 -44.38
C CYS A 15 18.05 -32.16 -43.82
N VAL A 16 16.86 -31.63 -43.52
CA VAL A 16 16.69 -30.41 -42.75
C VAL A 16 16.85 -30.75 -41.27
N ALA A 17 18.01 -30.43 -40.71
CA ALA A 17 18.23 -30.46 -39.26
C ALA A 17 17.50 -29.28 -38.61
N LEU A 18 16.34 -29.52 -37.98
CA LEU A 18 15.65 -28.56 -37.13
C LEU A 18 16.52 -28.34 -35.85
N PHE A 19 17.25 -27.23 -35.82
CA PHE A 19 17.79 -26.69 -34.60
C PHE A 19 16.62 -26.20 -33.72
N ALA A 20 16.20 -26.99 -32.76
CA ALA A 20 15.37 -26.54 -31.64
C ALA A 20 16.22 -25.57 -30.82
N ALA A 21 16.20 -24.27 -31.16
CA ALA A 21 16.67 -23.21 -30.29
C ALA A 21 15.73 -23.15 -29.08
N GLY A 22 16.07 -23.88 -28.02
CA GLY A 22 15.42 -23.75 -26.73
C GLY A 22 15.60 -22.31 -26.24
N CYS A 23 14.53 -21.52 -26.22
CA CYS A 23 14.48 -20.26 -25.50
C CYS A 23 14.62 -20.55 -24.01
N SER A 24 15.85 -20.75 -23.52
CA SER A 24 16.14 -20.66 -22.11
C SER A 24 15.90 -19.20 -21.70
N LYS A 25 14.91 -18.96 -20.85
CA LYS A 25 14.79 -17.66 -20.17
C LYS A 25 16.16 -17.33 -19.57
N PRO A 26 16.72 -16.14 -19.85
CA PRO A 26 17.99 -15.76 -19.24
C PRO A 26 17.87 -15.89 -17.73
N ALA A 27 18.89 -16.42 -17.08
CA ALA A 27 18.97 -16.48 -15.63
C ALA A 27 18.74 -15.07 -15.08
N PRO A 28 17.99 -14.91 -13.98
CA PRO A 28 17.69 -13.61 -13.42
C PRO A 28 19.01 -12.92 -13.07
N THR A 29 19.32 -11.83 -13.77
CA THR A 29 20.48 -10.99 -13.46
C THR A 29 20.27 -10.34 -12.10
N LYS A 30 21.29 -10.33 -11.23
CA LYS A 30 21.25 -9.59 -9.98
C LYS A 30 20.92 -8.13 -10.28
N ALA A 31 19.99 -7.57 -9.51
CA ALA A 31 19.59 -6.19 -9.70
C ALA A 31 20.74 -5.23 -9.33
N ASP A 32 20.96 -4.23 -10.17
CA ASP A 32 21.83 -3.07 -9.90
C ASP A 32 21.10 -1.94 -9.19
N LYS A 33 19.78 -2.02 -9.13
CA LYS A 33 18.90 -1.06 -8.44
C LYS A 33 17.70 -1.72 -7.78
N VAL A 34 17.13 -1.04 -6.80
CA VAL A 34 15.87 -1.39 -6.15
C VAL A 34 14.98 -0.15 -6.04
N ARG A 35 13.71 -0.28 -6.44
CA ARG A 35 12.70 0.78 -6.39
C ARG A 35 11.82 0.56 -5.17
N ILE A 36 11.89 1.50 -4.23
CA ILE A 36 11.19 1.42 -2.94
C ILE A 36 10.04 2.42 -2.93
N ALA A 37 8.81 1.90 -2.74
CA ALA A 37 7.59 2.69 -2.71
C ALA A 37 7.12 2.97 -1.29
N TYR A 38 6.62 4.19 -1.03
CA TYR A 38 5.97 4.56 0.22
C TYR A 38 5.18 5.87 0.08
N PHE A 39 4.38 6.23 1.11
CA PHE A 39 3.58 7.45 1.14
C PHE A 39 4.11 8.43 2.20
N PRO A 40 3.89 9.74 2.04
CA PRO A 40 4.24 10.74 3.03
C PRO A 40 3.23 10.76 4.20
N ASN A 41 3.04 9.59 4.85
CA ASN A 41 2.11 9.35 5.95
C ASN A 41 2.85 8.81 7.18
N ILE A 42 2.37 9.08 8.39
CA ILE A 42 2.93 8.51 9.64
C ILE A 42 2.78 6.98 9.68
N THR A 43 1.75 6.42 9.04
CA THR A 43 1.62 4.96 8.89
C THR A 43 2.76 4.33 8.07
N HIS A 44 3.55 5.14 7.34
CA HIS A 44 4.76 4.74 6.62
C HIS A 44 6.05 5.26 7.27
N ALA A 45 6.00 5.58 8.57
CA ALA A 45 7.11 6.22 9.29
C ALA A 45 8.43 5.46 9.20
N ALA A 46 8.41 4.12 9.23
CA ALA A 46 9.61 3.29 9.10
C ALA A 46 10.31 3.52 7.74
N ALA A 47 9.55 3.58 6.65
CA ALA A 47 10.09 3.89 5.31
C ALA A 47 10.65 5.31 5.23
N LEU A 48 9.89 6.29 5.74
CA LEU A 48 10.30 7.70 5.76
C LEU A 48 11.58 7.92 6.56
N HIS A 49 11.70 7.25 7.71
CA HIS A 49 12.90 7.29 8.55
C HIS A 49 14.09 6.63 7.84
N ALA A 50 13.91 5.41 7.28
CA ALA A 50 14.97 4.71 6.56
C ALA A 50 15.45 5.52 5.33
N ALA A 51 14.54 6.14 4.58
CA ALA A 51 14.89 7.00 3.45
C ALA A 51 15.66 8.26 3.91
N ALA A 52 15.15 8.98 4.92
CA ALA A 52 15.74 10.21 5.42
C ALA A 52 17.15 10.03 6.03
N THR A 53 17.39 8.87 6.67
CA THR A 53 18.69 8.54 7.30
C THR A 53 19.65 7.80 6.37
N GLY A 54 19.22 7.51 5.14
CA GLY A 54 19.95 6.67 4.18
C GLY A 54 20.02 5.20 4.59
N GLY A 55 19.12 4.73 5.48
CA GLY A 55 19.10 3.38 6.01
C GLY A 55 18.97 2.31 4.93
N PHE A 56 18.09 2.52 3.94
CA PHE A 56 17.96 1.61 2.81
C PHE A 56 19.25 1.48 2.00
N GLN A 57 19.83 2.62 1.60
CA GLN A 57 21.07 2.63 0.80
C GLN A 57 22.24 1.99 1.56
N LYS A 58 22.38 2.31 2.85
CA LYS A 58 23.42 1.72 3.71
C LYS A 58 23.26 0.21 3.82
N SER A 59 22.02 -0.26 3.94
CA SER A 59 21.73 -1.69 4.10
C SER A 59 22.07 -2.51 2.85
N VAL A 60 21.69 -2.04 1.65
CA VAL A 60 21.95 -2.76 0.39
C VAL A 60 23.40 -2.61 -0.09
N GLY A 61 24.11 -1.55 0.37
CA GLY A 61 25.48 -1.24 -0.04
C GLY A 61 25.56 -0.42 -1.32
N GLY A 62 26.79 0.04 -1.67
CA GLY A 62 27.01 0.97 -2.79
C GLY A 62 26.82 0.38 -4.18
N ALA A 63 26.83 -0.95 -4.31
CA ALA A 63 26.65 -1.63 -5.59
C ALA A 63 25.19 -1.64 -6.09
N ILE A 64 24.23 -1.40 -5.20
CA ILE A 64 22.79 -1.40 -5.48
C ILE A 64 22.27 0.03 -5.32
N LYS A 65 21.72 0.62 -6.37
CA LYS A 65 21.11 1.94 -6.31
C LYS A 65 19.69 1.86 -5.72
N VAL A 66 19.42 2.62 -4.66
CA VAL A 66 18.05 2.79 -4.13
C VAL A 66 17.36 3.95 -4.87
N GLU A 67 16.21 3.66 -5.46
CA GLU A 67 15.33 4.66 -6.10
C GLU A 67 14.01 4.74 -5.35
N GLU A 68 13.66 5.93 -4.87
CA GLU A 68 12.42 6.16 -4.14
C GLU A 68 11.26 6.41 -5.11
N ARG A 69 10.08 5.85 -4.80
CA ARG A 69 8.82 6.04 -5.51
C ARG A 69 7.76 6.50 -4.50
N VAL A 70 7.22 7.69 -4.70
CA VAL A 70 6.27 8.29 -3.76
C VAL A 70 4.88 8.27 -4.35
N PHE A 71 3.93 7.72 -3.58
CA PHE A 71 2.52 7.65 -3.94
C PHE A 71 1.68 8.35 -2.87
N THR A 72 0.40 8.59 -3.18
CA THR A 72 -0.58 9.16 -2.25
C THR A 72 -1.64 8.14 -1.81
N ALA A 73 -1.72 7.00 -2.53
CA ALA A 73 -2.65 5.91 -2.22
C ALA A 73 -2.23 4.59 -2.88
N GLY A 74 -2.66 3.47 -2.28
CA GLY A 74 -2.21 2.13 -2.63
C GLY A 74 -2.59 1.60 -4.02
N PRO A 75 -3.80 1.83 -4.55
CA PRO A 75 -4.14 1.36 -5.88
C PRO A 75 -3.16 1.82 -6.97
N ALA A 76 -2.68 3.08 -6.90
CA ALA A 76 -1.68 3.60 -7.84
C ALA A 76 -0.31 2.91 -7.69
N GLU A 77 0.09 2.57 -6.45
CA GLU A 77 1.32 1.79 -6.20
C GLU A 77 1.23 0.37 -6.78
N VAL A 78 0.07 -0.29 -6.66
CA VAL A 78 -0.15 -1.63 -7.24
C VAL A 78 -0.01 -1.61 -8.76
N GLU A 79 -0.56 -0.60 -9.45
CA GLU A 79 -0.38 -0.46 -10.90
C GLU A 79 1.11 -0.26 -11.28
N ALA A 80 1.85 0.53 -10.52
CA ALA A 80 3.29 0.71 -10.70
C ALA A 80 4.08 -0.59 -10.44
N LEU A 81 3.65 -1.40 -9.44
CA LEU A 81 4.24 -2.70 -9.19
C LEU A 81 4.01 -3.67 -10.37
N PHE A 82 2.81 -3.69 -10.96
CA PHE A 82 2.52 -4.47 -12.16
C PHE A 82 3.35 -4.04 -13.36
N ALA A 83 3.64 -2.75 -13.47
CA ALA A 83 4.54 -2.19 -14.48
C ALA A 83 6.04 -2.43 -14.17
N SER A 84 6.37 -3.15 -13.08
CA SER A 84 7.74 -3.34 -12.60
C SER A 84 8.49 -2.04 -12.26
N GLU A 85 7.75 -0.98 -11.87
CA GLU A 85 8.29 0.29 -11.40
C GLU A 85 8.42 0.35 -9.87
N VAL A 86 7.97 -0.71 -9.17
CA VAL A 86 8.13 -0.93 -7.73
C VAL A 86 8.64 -2.34 -7.50
N ASP A 87 9.67 -2.49 -6.67
CA ASP A 87 10.26 -3.78 -6.31
C ASP A 87 9.96 -4.13 -4.85
N PHE A 88 9.99 -3.14 -3.96
CA PHE A 88 9.73 -3.22 -2.52
C PHE A 88 8.86 -2.04 -2.12
N GLY A 89 7.87 -2.22 -1.26
CA GLY A 89 6.95 -1.11 -0.97
C GLY A 89 6.27 -1.20 0.38
N TYR A 90 5.71 -0.07 0.78
CA TYR A 90 4.87 0.10 1.96
C TYR A 90 3.48 0.51 1.50
N ILE A 91 2.47 -0.29 1.81
CA ILE A 91 1.13 -0.12 1.26
C ILE A 91 0.09 -0.52 2.30
N GLY A 92 -1.15 -0.06 2.14
CA GLY A 92 -2.26 -0.57 2.94
C GLY A 92 -2.66 -2.01 2.57
N PRO A 93 -3.21 -2.79 3.52
CA PRO A 93 -3.62 -4.18 3.25
C PRO A 93 -4.68 -4.29 2.15
N GLY A 94 -5.64 -3.38 2.05
CA GLY A 94 -6.67 -3.41 1.01
C GLY A 94 -6.13 -3.49 -0.41
N PRO A 95 -5.31 -2.53 -0.86
CA PRO A 95 -4.69 -2.59 -2.19
C PRO A 95 -3.71 -3.75 -2.36
N ALA A 96 -2.94 -4.16 -1.32
CA ALA A 96 -2.07 -5.32 -1.40
C ALA A 96 -2.86 -6.61 -1.72
N ILE A 97 -3.96 -6.84 -1.01
CA ILE A 97 -4.89 -7.94 -1.21
C ILE A 97 -5.47 -7.92 -2.64
N ASN A 98 -5.93 -6.75 -3.10
CA ASN A 98 -6.49 -6.59 -4.44
C ASN A 98 -5.45 -6.88 -5.53
N GLY A 99 -4.23 -6.37 -5.38
CA GLY A 99 -3.10 -6.64 -6.29
C GLY A 99 -2.73 -8.11 -6.35
N TYR A 100 -2.70 -8.79 -5.20
CA TYR A 100 -2.46 -10.22 -5.14
C TYR A 100 -3.51 -11.01 -5.93
N LEU A 101 -4.81 -10.75 -5.72
CA LEU A 101 -5.87 -11.47 -6.42
C LEU A 101 -5.93 -11.15 -7.91
N LYS A 102 -5.80 -9.87 -8.30
CA LYS A 102 -5.77 -9.48 -9.73
C LYS A 102 -4.67 -10.17 -10.51
N SER A 103 -3.54 -10.46 -9.86
CA SER A 103 -2.42 -11.18 -10.44
C SER A 103 -2.47 -12.69 -10.29
N ASN A 104 -3.58 -13.26 -9.79
CA ASN A 104 -3.66 -14.67 -9.40
C ASN A 104 -2.52 -15.11 -8.47
N GLY A 105 -2.13 -14.24 -7.54
CA GLY A 105 -1.09 -14.49 -6.56
C GLY A 105 0.34 -14.38 -7.08
N GLN A 106 0.56 -13.87 -8.29
CA GLN A 106 1.88 -13.87 -8.95
C GLN A 106 2.68 -12.59 -8.75
N ALA A 107 2.02 -11.44 -8.48
CA ALA A 107 2.73 -10.16 -8.53
C ALA A 107 3.46 -9.81 -7.24
N LEU A 108 2.85 -10.00 -6.10
CA LEU A 108 3.39 -9.54 -4.82
C LEU A 108 3.16 -10.52 -3.67
N GLU A 109 3.90 -10.33 -2.59
CA GLU A 109 3.68 -10.93 -1.28
C GLU A 109 3.86 -9.88 -0.18
N ILE A 110 3.16 -10.04 0.94
CA ILE A 110 3.36 -9.27 2.17
C ILE A 110 4.43 -9.99 2.98
N ILE A 111 5.47 -9.27 3.35
CA ILE A 111 6.65 -9.84 4.03
C ILE A 111 6.85 -9.31 5.45
N ASP A 112 6.19 -8.20 5.81
CA ASP A 112 6.19 -7.66 7.17
C ASP A 112 5.00 -6.69 7.38
N VAL A 113 4.78 -6.26 8.61
CA VAL A 113 3.88 -5.16 8.99
C VAL A 113 4.71 -3.90 9.19
N ALA A 114 4.14 -2.73 8.93
CA ALA A 114 4.82 -1.44 9.11
C ALA A 114 4.15 -0.53 10.14
N ALA A 115 2.83 -0.64 10.28
CA ALA A 115 2.06 0.15 11.24
C ALA A 115 0.73 -0.52 11.60
N SER A 116 0.30 -0.29 12.85
CA SER A 116 -1.03 -0.60 13.37
C SER A 116 -1.73 0.69 13.79
N GLY A 117 -3.05 0.80 13.53
CA GLY A 117 -3.82 2.01 13.80
C GLY A 117 -3.48 3.18 12.87
N GLY A 118 -3.68 4.41 13.33
CA GLY A 118 -3.34 5.61 12.57
C GLY A 118 -4.28 5.94 11.41
N ALA A 119 -5.52 5.47 11.45
CA ALA A 119 -6.59 5.89 10.57
C ALA A 119 -7.83 6.27 11.38
N SER A 120 -8.59 7.27 10.93
CA SER A 120 -9.76 7.76 11.65
C SER A 120 -10.77 8.42 10.73
N LEU A 121 -12.05 8.38 11.15
CA LEU A 121 -13.11 9.23 10.64
C LEU A 121 -13.07 10.57 11.36
N ILE A 122 -13.03 11.67 10.61
CA ILE A 122 -13.14 13.04 11.10
C ILE A 122 -14.32 13.74 10.45
N ALA A 123 -14.94 14.67 11.18
CA ALA A 123 -16.02 15.53 10.67
C ALA A 123 -15.54 16.97 10.52
N ALA A 124 -16.00 17.66 9.48
CA ALA A 124 -15.70 19.06 9.27
C ALA A 124 -16.33 19.93 10.38
N LYS A 125 -15.71 21.07 10.65
CA LYS A 125 -16.16 22.02 11.67
C LYS A 125 -17.62 22.37 11.47
N GLY A 126 -18.41 22.33 12.56
CA GLY A 126 -19.83 22.69 12.55
C GLY A 126 -20.77 21.62 11.97
N ARG A 127 -20.26 20.46 11.58
CA ARG A 127 -21.11 19.33 11.18
C ARG A 127 -21.53 18.51 12.41
N SER A 128 -22.83 18.20 12.49
CA SER A 128 -23.39 17.37 13.58
C SER A 128 -23.19 15.89 13.28
N ILE A 129 -21.92 15.45 13.16
CA ILE A 129 -21.54 14.05 12.93
C ILE A 129 -20.77 13.57 14.16
N LYS A 130 -21.37 12.64 14.92
CA LYS A 130 -20.83 12.09 16.17
C LYS A 130 -20.47 10.60 16.02
N SER A 131 -20.98 9.95 14.99
CA SER A 131 -20.75 8.53 14.72
C SER A 131 -20.92 8.24 13.23
N VAL A 132 -20.61 7.00 12.82
CA VAL A 132 -20.86 6.50 11.45
C VAL A 132 -22.36 6.59 11.09
N ASN A 133 -23.28 6.48 12.07
CA ASN A 133 -24.73 6.56 11.84
C ASN A 133 -25.16 7.93 11.24
N ASP A 134 -24.41 8.97 11.52
CA ASP A 134 -24.74 10.34 11.08
C ASP A 134 -24.28 10.63 9.63
N LEU A 135 -23.72 9.65 8.93
CA LEU A 135 -23.19 9.81 7.57
C LEU A 135 -24.25 9.69 6.47
N ALA A 136 -25.52 9.35 6.79
CA ALA A 136 -26.58 9.31 5.80
C ALA A 136 -26.75 10.69 5.11
N GLY A 137 -26.69 10.71 3.78
CA GLY A 137 -26.76 11.95 2.97
C GLY A 137 -25.53 12.83 3.02
N LYS A 138 -24.46 12.44 3.71
CA LYS A 138 -23.21 13.21 3.84
C LYS A 138 -22.22 12.90 2.73
N ARG A 139 -21.36 13.89 2.46
CA ARG A 139 -20.25 13.78 1.52
C ARG A 139 -18.97 13.45 2.28
N VAL A 140 -18.44 12.23 2.08
CA VAL A 140 -17.34 11.66 2.86
C VAL A 140 -16.17 11.35 1.95
N ALA A 141 -14.99 11.93 2.25
CA ALA A 141 -13.78 11.70 1.48
C ALA A 141 -13.02 10.45 1.97
N VAL A 142 -12.41 9.75 1.01
CA VAL A 142 -11.40 8.70 1.21
C VAL A 142 -10.20 8.97 0.29
N PRO A 143 -8.98 8.48 0.59
CA PRO A 143 -7.81 8.73 -0.25
C PRO A 143 -7.97 8.23 -1.68
N GLN A 144 -8.50 7.01 -1.83
CA GLN A 144 -8.77 6.40 -3.14
C GLN A 144 -9.75 5.24 -2.99
N THR A 145 -10.64 5.09 -3.97
CA THR A 145 -11.59 3.96 -4.06
C THR A 145 -10.83 2.64 -4.16
N GLY A 146 -11.26 1.65 -3.37
CA GLY A 146 -10.56 0.36 -3.24
C GLY A 146 -9.29 0.40 -2.39
N GLY A 147 -8.97 1.55 -1.80
CA GLY A 147 -7.93 1.70 -0.78
C GLY A 147 -8.39 1.19 0.58
N THR A 148 -7.46 1.08 1.54
CA THR A 148 -7.74 0.56 2.88
C THR A 148 -8.84 1.35 3.59
N GLN A 149 -8.77 2.70 3.60
CA GLN A 149 -9.77 3.56 4.25
C GLN A 149 -11.14 3.51 3.57
N ASP A 150 -11.21 3.29 2.26
CA ASP A 150 -12.49 3.11 1.54
C ASP A 150 -13.16 1.80 1.96
N ILE A 151 -12.39 0.71 2.08
CA ILE A 151 -12.88 -0.60 2.56
C ILE A 151 -13.38 -0.46 4.00
N SER A 152 -12.60 0.19 4.89
CA SER A 152 -12.98 0.41 6.29
C SER A 152 -14.27 1.22 6.42
N LEU A 153 -14.39 2.37 5.70
CA LEU A 153 -15.60 3.19 5.68
C LEU A 153 -16.81 2.38 5.21
N ARG A 154 -16.70 1.70 4.07
CA ARG A 154 -17.82 0.93 3.50
C ARG A 154 -18.23 -0.24 4.37
N HIS A 155 -17.27 -0.90 5.02
CA HIS A 155 -17.57 -1.95 5.99
C HIS A 155 -18.33 -1.39 7.19
N ALA A 156 -17.86 -0.27 7.77
CA ALA A 156 -18.54 0.40 8.87
C ALA A 156 -19.97 0.86 8.50
N LEU A 157 -20.17 1.40 7.29
CA LEU A 157 -21.49 1.75 6.78
C LEU A 157 -22.40 0.53 6.64
N LYS A 158 -21.90 -0.57 6.06
CA LYS A 158 -22.67 -1.81 5.86
C LYS A 158 -23.12 -2.40 7.19
N ALA A 159 -22.29 -2.36 8.22
CA ALA A 159 -22.59 -2.87 9.56
C ALA A 159 -23.84 -2.19 10.22
N ILE A 160 -24.17 -0.97 9.77
CA ILE A 160 -25.32 -0.21 10.26
C ILE A 160 -26.43 0.00 9.20
N GLY A 161 -26.40 -0.76 8.12
CA GLY A 161 -27.40 -0.70 7.06
C GLY A 161 -27.29 0.50 6.12
N LEU A 162 -26.18 1.24 6.14
CA LEU A 162 -25.87 2.31 5.20
C LEU A 162 -25.00 1.81 4.05
N ALA A 163 -25.01 2.56 2.93
CA ALA A 163 -24.16 2.29 1.78
C ALA A 163 -23.81 3.59 1.03
N GLY A 164 -22.78 3.54 0.22
CA GLY A 164 -22.42 4.59 -0.72
C GLY A 164 -23.46 4.75 -1.83
N LYS A 165 -23.60 5.95 -2.41
CA LYS A 165 -24.49 6.22 -3.55
C LYS A 165 -24.20 5.32 -4.75
N ASP A 166 -22.94 4.98 -4.98
CA ASP A 166 -22.48 4.03 -6.00
C ASP A 166 -22.98 2.61 -5.81
N LYS A 167 -23.52 2.30 -4.62
CA LYS A 167 -24.15 1.01 -4.24
C LYS A 167 -25.61 1.18 -3.85
N GLY A 168 -26.29 2.23 -4.33
CA GLY A 168 -27.70 2.48 -4.08
C GLY A 168 -28.04 3.04 -2.70
N GLY A 169 -27.04 3.42 -1.91
CA GLY A 169 -27.23 4.07 -0.61
C GLY A 169 -27.27 5.59 -0.67
N THR A 170 -27.11 6.25 0.48
CA THR A 170 -27.25 7.70 0.62
C THR A 170 -25.93 8.44 0.83
N VAL A 171 -24.84 7.74 1.21
CA VAL A 171 -23.54 8.37 1.50
C VAL A 171 -22.81 8.69 0.21
N ASP A 172 -22.43 9.97 0.00
CA ASP A 172 -21.64 10.41 -1.15
C ASP A 172 -20.16 10.20 -0.87
N ILE A 173 -19.64 8.99 -1.19
CA ILE A 173 -18.23 8.66 -0.99
C ILE A 173 -17.44 9.22 -2.17
N VAL A 174 -16.49 10.12 -1.87
CA VAL A 174 -15.67 10.81 -2.88
C VAL A 174 -14.19 10.56 -2.64
N GLN A 175 -13.42 10.53 -3.73
CA GLN A 175 -12.00 10.28 -3.70
C GLN A 175 -11.23 11.59 -3.81
N TYR A 176 -10.37 11.87 -2.81
CA TYR A 176 -9.44 13.00 -2.83
C TYR A 176 -8.11 12.61 -2.18
N ALA A 177 -7.00 13.10 -2.73
CA ALA A 177 -5.72 12.98 -2.05
C ALA A 177 -5.82 13.61 -0.65
N PRO A 178 -5.23 13.02 0.40
CA PRO A 178 -5.39 13.55 1.77
C PRO A 178 -4.97 15.00 1.94
N ALA A 179 -4.01 15.48 1.14
CA ALA A 179 -3.59 16.88 1.15
C ALA A 179 -4.73 17.84 0.71
N ASP A 180 -5.54 17.43 -0.25
CA ASP A 180 -6.63 18.27 -0.81
C ASP A 180 -7.81 18.35 0.16
N VAL A 181 -8.01 17.33 0.99
CA VAL A 181 -9.13 17.29 1.96
C VAL A 181 -9.06 18.45 2.95
N LEU A 182 -7.88 18.92 3.34
CA LEU A 182 -7.73 20.08 4.23
C LEU A 182 -8.41 21.33 3.65
N ASP A 183 -8.17 21.63 2.38
CA ASP A 183 -8.75 22.81 1.74
C ASP A 183 -10.25 22.61 1.44
N LEU A 184 -10.68 21.40 1.09
CA LEU A 184 -12.09 21.05 0.91
C LEU A 184 -12.88 21.20 2.23
N PHE A 185 -12.30 20.86 3.38
CA PHE A 185 -12.89 21.10 4.69
C PHE A 185 -13.01 22.58 5.00
N ARG A 186 -11.97 23.38 4.72
CA ARG A 186 -12.00 24.85 4.89
C ARG A 186 -13.08 25.53 4.06
N ARG A 187 -13.33 25.02 2.84
CA ARG A 187 -14.37 25.53 1.95
C ARG A 187 -15.77 24.97 2.25
N GLY A 188 -15.88 24.03 3.20
CA GLY A 188 -17.16 23.40 3.54
C GLY A 188 -17.73 22.46 2.47
N GLU A 189 -16.87 21.99 1.54
CA GLU A 189 -17.25 21.12 0.43
C GLU A 189 -17.35 19.63 0.80
N LEU A 190 -16.88 19.27 1.99
CA LEU A 190 -16.96 17.93 2.56
C LEU A 190 -17.59 17.98 3.96
N ASP A 191 -18.33 16.93 4.31
CA ASP A 191 -18.90 16.76 5.64
C ASP A 191 -17.96 15.98 6.57
N ALA A 192 -17.31 14.94 6.04
CA ALA A 192 -16.42 14.06 6.78
C ALA A 192 -15.33 13.49 5.88
N ALA A 193 -14.33 12.83 6.50
CA ALA A 193 -13.32 12.08 5.77
C ALA A 193 -12.77 10.93 6.63
N TRP A 194 -12.44 9.80 5.99
CA TRP A 194 -11.72 8.69 6.61
C TRP A 194 -10.29 8.69 6.08
N LEU A 195 -9.34 9.08 6.92
CA LEU A 195 -7.98 9.39 6.49
C LEU A 195 -6.92 8.73 7.40
N PRO A 196 -5.69 8.55 6.88
CA PRO A 196 -4.54 8.16 7.70
C PRO A 196 -3.88 9.37 8.38
N GLU A 197 -3.08 9.11 9.43
CA GLU A 197 -2.17 10.08 10.03
C GLU A 197 -0.99 10.40 9.08
N PRO A 198 -0.50 11.64 9.02
CA PRO A 198 -0.78 12.77 9.92
C PRO A 198 -1.97 13.64 9.49
N TRP A 199 -2.68 13.26 8.43
CA TRP A 199 -3.74 14.10 7.86
C TRP A 199 -4.91 14.32 8.79
N VAL A 200 -5.29 13.29 9.57
CA VAL A 200 -6.31 13.41 10.63
C VAL A 200 -5.93 14.51 11.62
N SER A 201 -4.75 14.40 12.25
CA SER A 201 -4.27 15.38 13.24
C SER A 201 -4.09 16.76 12.63
N ARG A 202 -3.59 16.85 11.41
CA ARG A 202 -3.39 18.12 10.71
C ARG A 202 -4.71 18.81 10.40
N ILE A 203 -5.71 18.09 9.90
CA ILE A 203 -7.02 18.68 9.55
C ILE A 203 -7.78 19.07 10.82
N ILE A 204 -7.67 18.29 11.90
CA ILE A 204 -8.22 18.67 13.22
C ILE A 204 -7.62 20.01 13.65
N LYS A 205 -6.29 20.17 13.60
CA LYS A 205 -5.61 21.39 14.01
C LYS A 205 -5.90 22.57 13.07
N ASP A 206 -5.73 22.38 11.77
CA ASP A 206 -5.64 23.46 10.79
C ASP A 206 -7.02 23.87 10.21
N ALA A 207 -8.05 22.98 10.30
CA ALA A 207 -9.41 23.26 9.83
C ALA A 207 -10.47 23.14 10.93
N GLY A 208 -10.09 22.84 12.18
CA GLY A 208 -11.02 22.70 13.31
C GLY A 208 -11.96 21.51 13.19
N ALA A 209 -11.56 20.47 12.47
CA ALA A 209 -12.32 19.22 12.39
C ALA A 209 -12.39 18.52 13.75
N THR A 210 -13.36 17.61 13.89
CA THR A 210 -13.53 16.79 15.10
C THR A 210 -13.25 15.33 14.80
N LEU A 211 -12.59 14.63 15.72
CA LEU A 211 -12.45 13.18 15.66
C LEU A 211 -13.80 12.53 15.93
N VAL A 212 -14.27 11.69 15.01
CA VAL A 212 -15.55 10.96 15.13
C VAL A 212 -15.30 9.52 15.56
N THR A 213 -14.37 8.82 14.89
CA THR A 213 -14.07 7.42 15.17
C THR A 213 -12.58 7.18 14.97
N ASP A 214 -11.87 6.73 15.98
CA ASP A 214 -10.56 6.12 15.83
C ASP A 214 -10.80 4.69 15.30
N GLU A 215 -10.23 4.33 14.17
CA GLU A 215 -10.48 3.04 13.53
C GLU A 215 -10.09 1.86 14.44
N ARG A 216 -9.16 2.05 15.37
CA ARG A 216 -8.81 1.03 16.37
C ARG A 216 -10.02 0.52 17.16
N THR A 217 -11.04 1.36 17.37
CA THR A 217 -12.27 0.96 18.09
C THR A 217 -13.11 -0.07 17.35
N LEU A 218 -12.87 -0.28 16.05
CA LEU A 218 -13.57 -1.26 15.22
C LEU A 218 -12.87 -2.63 15.19
N TRP A 219 -11.66 -2.72 15.79
CA TRP A 219 -10.82 -3.88 15.70
C TRP A 219 -10.59 -4.56 17.06
N PRO A 220 -10.48 -5.91 17.10
CA PRO A 220 -10.16 -6.63 18.31
C PRO A 220 -8.87 -6.10 18.96
N LYS A 221 -8.93 -5.78 20.26
CA LYS A 221 -7.82 -5.20 21.02
C LYS A 221 -7.22 -3.91 20.43
N GLY A 222 -7.95 -3.25 19.52
CA GLY A 222 -7.50 -2.04 18.85
C GLY A 222 -6.35 -2.24 17.85
N LYS A 223 -6.05 -3.48 17.45
CA LYS A 223 -4.90 -3.81 16.60
C LYS A 223 -5.32 -4.28 15.22
N PHE A 224 -4.77 -3.65 14.20
CA PHE A 224 -4.94 -4.02 12.80
C PHE A 224 -3.81 -3.42 11.95
N ALA A 225 -3.40 -4.12 10.91
CA ALA A 225 -2.41 -3.60 9.98
C ALA A 225 -3.00 -2.45 9.15
N THR A 226 -2.44 -1.25 9.29
CA THR A 226 -2.80 -0.10 8.43
C THR A 226 -1.83 0.04 7.28
N ALA A 227 -0.57 -0.34 7.50
CA ALA A 227 0.46 -0.44 6.48
C ALA A 227 1.22 -1.76 6.63
N VAL A 228 1.51 -2.38 5.50
CA VAL A 228 2.30 -3.61 5.36
C VAL A 228 3.47 -3.36 4.44
N VAL A 229 4.51 -4.19 4.57
CA VAL A 229 5.64 -4.22 3.67
C VAL A 229 5.38 -5.29 2.61
N ILE A 230 5.47 -4.89 1.35
CA ILE A 230 5.32 -5.79 0.20
C ILE A 230 6.60 -5.89 -0.61
N VAL A 231 6.71 -6.99 -1.32
CA VAL A 231 7.76 -7.18 -2.33
C VAL A 231 7.18 -7.80 -3.59
N ARG A 232 7.69 -7.40 -4.74
CA ARG A 232 7.36 -8.02 -6.03
C ARG A 232 7.99 -9.41 -6.08
N LYS A 233 7.18 -10.45 -6.34
CA LYS A 233 7.59 -11.86 -6.19
C LYS A 233 8.77 -12.27 -7.07
N ASP A 234 8.81 -11.85 -8.32
CA ASP A 234 9.92 -12.14 -9.22
C ASP A 234 11.22 -11.45 -8.78
N PHE A 235 11.12 -10.21 -8.27
CA PHE A 235 12.25 -9.50 -7.67
C PHE A 235 12.77 -10.23 -6.43
N ALA A 236 11.87 -10.63 -5.53
CA ALA A 236 12.23 -11.37 -4.31
C ALA A 236 12.91 -12.70 -4.62
N LYS A 237 12.41 -13.43 -5.61
CA LYS A 237 13.00 -14.69 -6.08
C LYS A 237 14.40 -14.49 -6.66
N ALA A 238 14.61 -13.42 -7.42
CA ALA A 238 15.90 -13.12 -8.05
C ALA A 238 16.92 -12.52 -7.09
N ASN A 239 16.47 -11.81 -6.05
CA ASN A 239 17.30 -10.98 -5.17
C ASN A 239 16.97 -11.16 -3.68
N PRO A 240 16.95 -12.39 -3.14
CA PRO A 240 16.56 -12.65 -1.75
C PRO A 240 17.44 -11.90 -0.74
N ASP A 241 18.75 -11.78 -1.02
CA ASP A 241 19.70 -11.06 -0.17
C ASP A 241 19.38 -9.55 -0.07
N ILE A 242 18.90 -8.95 -1.17
CA ILE A 242 18.51 -7.53 -1.17
C ILE A 242 17.26 -7.36 -0.31
N VAL A 243 16.27 -8.24 -0.46
CA VAL A 243 15.05 -8.22 0.34
C VAL A 243 15.34 -8.37 1.83
N ALA A 244 16.20 -9.31 2.23
CA ALA A 244 16.59 -9.49 3.62
C ALA A 244 17.25 -8.23 4.22
N LYS A 245 18.14 -7.58 3.45
CA LYS A 245 18.77 -6.32 3.85
C LYS A 245 17.78 -5.17 4.00
N LEU A 246 16.80 -5.06 3.10
CA LEU A 246 15.75 -4.04 3.19
C LEU A 246 14.82 -4.27 4.39
N LEU A 247 14.48 -5.54 4.70
CA LEU A 247 13.75 -5.88 5.92
C LEU A 247 14.53 -5.53 7.18
N THR A 248 15.85 -5.77 7.19
CA THR A 248 16.72 -5.34 8.30
C THR A 248 16.68 -3.82 8.48
N ALA A 249 16.75 -3.04 7.39
CA ALA A 249 16.64 -1.58 7.45
C ALA A 249 15.25 -1.11 7.92
N HIS A 250 14.17 -1.80 7.50
CA HIS A 250 12.83 -1.56 7.96
C HIS A 250 12.71 -1.72 9.49
N ARG A 251 13.10 -2.89 10.01
CA ARG A 251 13.01 -3.22 11.45
C ARG A 251 13.88 -2.30 12.29
N ALA A 252 15.11 -2.02 11.84
CA ALA A 252 15.99 -1.05 12.51
C ALA A 252 15.37 0.36 12.60
N SER A 253 14.61 0.77 11.56
CA SER A 253 13.88 2.05 11.59
C SER A 253 12.69 2.02 12.55
N VAL A 254 11.95 0.91 12.62
CA VAL A 254 10.87 0.73 13.62
C VAL A 254 11.44 0.83 15.03
N ASP A 255 12.53 0.14 15.31
CA ASP A 255 13.20 0.14 16.62
C ASP A 255 13.70 1.54 16.99
N ALA A 256 14.34 2.24 16.06
CA ALA A 256 14.82 3.61 16.27
C ALA A 256 13.67 4.60 16.55
N ILE A 257 12.54 4.49 15.83
CA ILE A 257 11.36 5.31 16.06
C ILE A 257 10.77 5.05 17.45
N ASN A 258 10.67 3.79 17.83
CA ASN A 258 10.09 3.41 19.13
C ASN A 258 11.01 3.77 20.30
N ALA A 259 12.32 3.79 20.11
CA ALA A 259 13.30 4.22 21.12
C ALA A 259 13.24 5.72 21.40
N ASP A 260 13.05 6.56 20.36
CA ASP A 260 12.94 8.03 20.51
C ASP A 260 11.98 8.61 19.46
N LYS A 261 10.68 8.57 19.75
CA LYS A 261 9.62 9.11 18.89
C LYS A 261 9.79 10.59 18.57
N LYS A 262 10.36 11.38 19.49
CA LYS A 262 10.54 12.83 19.32
C LYS A 262 11.62 13.12 18.29
N SER A 263 12.79 12.53 18.43
CA SER A 263 13.90 12.68 17.47
C SER A 263 13.53 12.12 16.10
N ALA A 264 13.03 10.89 16.05
CA ALA A 264 12.59 10.25 14.82
C ALA A 264 11.44 11.01 14.15
N GLY A 265 10.47 11.53 14.91
CA GLY A 265 9.38 12.36 14.42
C GLY A 265 9.87 13.62 13.72
N SER A 266 10.91 14.28 14.25
CA SER A 266 11.53 15.43 13.56
C SER A 266 12.12 15.05 12.21
N VAL A 267 12.83 13.93 12.11
CA VAL A 267 13.40 13.41 10.86
C VAL A 267 12.30 13.09 9.85
N ILE A 268 11.28 12.34 10.29
CA ILE A 268 10.12 11.94 9.47
C ILE A 268 9.35 13.17 8.96
N SER A 269 9.12 14.15 9.83
CA SER A 269 8.44 15.40 9.47
C SER A 269 9.16 16.19 8.37
N LYS A 270 10.49 16.26 8.45
CA LYS A 270 11.31 16.89 7.39
C LYS A 270 11.20 16.11 6.07
N GLN A 271 11.21 14.79 6.12
CA GLN A 271 11.05 13.95 4.92
C GLN A 271 9.66 14.12 4.30
N ILE A 272 8.59 14.12 5.11
CA ILE A 272 7.23 14.40 4.63
C ILE A 272 7.16 15.78 3.96
N ALA A 273 7.72 16.82 4.58
CA ALA A 273 7.74 18.16 4.03
C ALA A 273 8.47 18.23 2.68
N LYS A 274 9.63 17.56 2.57
CA LYS A 274 10.40 17.45 1.33
C LYS A 274 9.59 16.80 0.20
N LEU A 275 8.91 15.70 0.50
CA LEU A 275 8.17 14.90 -0.49
C LEU A 275 6.85 15.57 -0.93
N SER A 276 6.17 16.28 -0.02
CA SER A 276 4.91 16.97 -0.29
C SER A 276 5.08 18.44 -0.66
N GLN A 277 6.32 18.92 -0.80
CA GLN A 277 6.67 20.33 -1.02
C GLN A 277 5.96 21.27 -0.01
N GLY A 278 5.75 20.78 1.19
CA GLY A 278 4.98 21.43 2.25
C GLY A 278 5.83 21.87 3.43
N LYS A 279 5.14 22.31 4.48
CA LYS A 279 5.74 22.64 5.77
C LYS A 279 5.95 21.40 6.61
N THR A 280 6.95 21.43 7.50
CA THR A 280 7.13 20.39 8.53
C THR A 280 5.91 20.34 9.45
N LEU A 281 5.65 19.14 9.99
CA LEU A 281 4.61 18.94 10.98
C LEU A 281 5.07 19.54 12.33
N SER A 282 4.18 20.20 13.03
CA SER A 282 4.44 20.68 14.38
C SER A 282 4.45 19.54 15.39
N ALA A 283 5.08 19.75 16.54
CA ALA A 283 5.24 18.72 17.56
C ALA A 283 3.90 18.14 18.02
N ASP A 284 2.89 18.95 18.23
CA ASP A 284 1.54 18.52 18.61
C ASP A 284 0.84 17.64 17.55
N ILE A 285 1.05 17.93 16.26
CA ILE A 285 0.56 17.05 15.18
C ILE A 285 1.30 15.70 15.20
N LEU A 286 2.61 15.72 15.42
CA LEU A 286 3.41 14.49 15.52
C LEU A 286 2.98 13.65 16.74
N ASP A 287 2.86 14.27 17.91
CA ASP A 287 2.45 13.61 19.14
C ASP A 287 1.05 13.00 19.01
N ALA A 288 0.10 13.76 18.45
CA ALA A 288 -1.25 13.27 18.19
C ALA A 288 -1.26 12.11 17.18
N SER A 289 -0.46 12.19 16.12
CA SER A 289 -0.34 11.12 15.12
C SER A 289 0.26 9.85 15.72
N PHE A 290 1.34 9.95 16.48
CA PHE A 290 1.97 8.79 17.13
C PHE A 290 1.14 8.23 18.29
N SER A 291 0.24 9.01 18.90
CA SER A 291 -0.69 8.49 19.91
C SER A 291 -1.74 7.55 19.34
N ARG A 292 -2.04 7.67 18.05
CA ARG A 292 -3.00 6.83 17.33
C ARG A 292 -2.36 5.80 16.40
N THR A 293 -1.04 5.85 16.23
CA THR A 293 -0.31 4.95 15.31
C THR A 293 0.79 4.22 16.05
N ASP A 294 0.76 2.91 16.03
CA ASP A 294 1.85 2.06 16.50
C ASP A 294 2.74 1.71 15.32
N ILE A 295 4.00 2.14 15.36
CA ILE A 295 5.00 1.74 14.35
C ILE A 295 5.57 0.41 14.80
N THR A 296 5.34 -0.64 14.00
CA THR A 296 5.55 -2.01 14.46
C THR A 296 5.83 -2.96 13.29
N TYR A 297 6.49 -4.07 13.58
CA TYR A 297 6.58 -5.26 12.72
C TYR A 297 5.92 -6.48 13.40
N GLU A 298 5.01 -6.24 14.38
CA GLU A 298 4.19 -7.30 14.98
C GLU A 298 3.33 -7.96 13.90
N ALA A 299 3.29 -9.28 13.86
CA ALA A 299 2.46 -10.02 12.93
C ALA A 299 0.97 -9.76 13.20
N LEU A 300 0.26 -9.20 12.21
CA LEU A 300 -1.15 -8.83 12.28
C LEU A 300 -1.96 -9.52 11.16
N ASP A 301 -1.62 -10.76 10.83
CA ASP A 301 -2.15 -11.54 9.72
C ASP A 301 -3.66 -11.64 9.73
N GLU A 302 -4.26 -11.88 10.91
CA GLU A 302 -5.70 -11.95 11.05
C GLU A 302 -6.40 -10.67 10.61
N SER A 303 -5.81 -9.51 10.86
CA SER A 303 -6.39 -8.25 10.41
C SER A 303 -6.28 -8.08 8.89
N VAL A 304 -5.19 -8.53 8.28
CA VAL A 304 -5.02 -8.54 6.81
C VAL A 304 -6.06 -9.46 6.17
N LEU A 305 -6.24 -10.67 6.71
CA LEU A 305 -7.26 -11.61 6.22
C LEU A 305 -8.68 -11.09 6.44
N THR A 306 -8.93 -10.36 7.53
CA THR A 306 -10.21 -9.69 7.80
C THR A 306 -10.50 -8.61 6.75
N PHE A 307 -9.52 -7.82 6.33
CA PHE A 307 -9.68 -6.90 5.20
C PHE A 307 -10.06 -7.61 3.90
N ALA A 308 -9.53 -8.82 3.67
CA ALA A 308 -9.90 -9.63 2.51
C ALA A 308 -11.38 -10.06 2.57
N ASP A 309 -11.85 -10.47 3.75
CA ASP A 309 -13.26 -10.80 3.94
C ASP A 309 -14.16 -9.59 3.75
N TRP A 310 -13.81 -8.44 4.29
CA TRP A 310 -14.54 -7.18 4.10
C TRP A 310 -14.60 -6.78 2.62
N ALA A 311 -13.48 -6.84 1.92
CA ALA A 311 -13.41 -6.52 0.50
C ALA A 311 -14.27 -7.47 -0.36
N LYS A 312 -14.33 -8.77 -0.01
CA LYS A 312 -15.25 -9.74 -0.61
C LYS A 312 -16.70 -9.36 -0.34
N ASP A 313 -17.05 -9.10 0.91
CA ASP A 313 -18.42 -8.76 1.34
C ASP A 313 -18.94 -7.46 0.72
N LEU A 314 -18.04 -6.55 0.36
CA LEU A 314 -18.33 -5.31 -0.36
C LEU A 314 -18.36 -5.47 -1.88
N GLY A 315 -18.05 -6.67 -2.39
CA GLY A 315 -18.05 -6.98 -3.82
C GLY A 315 -16.81 -6.46 -4.57
N TYR A 316 -15.74 -6.06 -3.88
CA TYR A 316 -14.47 -5.74 -4.51
C TYR A 316 -13.70 -6.97 -4.94
N LEU A 317 -13.88 -8.09 -4.22
CA LEU A 317 -13.18 -9.34 -4.45
C LEU A 317 -14.16 -10.50 -4.64
N LYS A 318 -13.75 -11.49 -5.43
CA LYS A 318 -14.52 -12.75 -5.60
C LYS A 318 -14.24 -13.77 -4.50
N LYS A 319 -13.06 -13.67 -3.85
CA LYS A 319 -12.60 -14.58 -2.79
C LYS A 319 -12.29 -13.80 -1.53
N GLY A 320 -12.58 -14.37 -0.36
CA GLY A 320 -12.14 -13.90 0.94
C GLY A 320 -10.81 -14.56 1.34
N ARG A 321 -10.59 -14.72 2.65
CA ARG A 321 -9.32 -15.24 3.23
C ARG A 321 -8.84 -16.58 2.64
N ASP A 322 -9.71 -17.45 2.20
CA ASP A 322 -9.43 -18.72 1.55
C ASP A 322 -8.73 -18.59 0.18
N GLY A 323 -8.69 -17.40 -0.40
CA GLY A 323 -7.98 -17.09 -1.64
C GLY A 323 -6.50 -16.67 -1.46
N PHE A 324 -5.98 -16.61 -0.22
CA PHE A 324 -4.72 -15.91 0.10
C PHE A 324 -3.61 -16.81 0.67
N GLY A 325 -3.61 -18.12 0.38
CA GLY A 325 -2.65 -19.07 0.91
C GLY A 325 -1.16 -18.80 0.61
N GLY A 326 -0.82 -17.73 -0.07
CA GLY A 326 0.57 -17.35 -0.37
C GLY A 326 0.79 -15.85 -0.39
N LEU A 327 -0.17 -15.07 0.17
CA LEU A 327 -0.05 -13.61 0.26
C LEU A 327 0.94 -13.20 1.35
N ILE A 328 0.81 -13.78 2.54
CA ILE A 328 1.62 -13.42 3.70
C ILE A 328 2.76 -14.43 3.83
N GLN A 329 3.97 -13.91 3.78
CA GLN A 329 5.21 -14.68 3.89
C GLN A 329 6.11 -13.97 4.92
N HIS A 330 5.83 -14.17 6.21
CA HIS A 330 6.74 -13.69 7.26
C HIS A 330 8.09 -14.36 7.07
N GLY A 331 9.06 -13.59 6.66
CA GLY A 331 10.26 -14.14 6.13
C GLY A 331 11.15 -14.82 7.15
N ASN A 332 11.41 -16.09 6.91
CA ASN A 332 12.73 -16.68 7.09
C ASN A 332 13.69 -16.18 5.98
N ARG A 333 13.63 -14.87 5.66
CA ARG A 333 14.53 -14.25 4.68
C ARG A 333 15.47 -13.28 5.36
#